data_8dbc64af647cc9870e61c6553309066a
#
_entry.id   8dbc64af647cc9870e61c6553309066a
#
_cell.length_a   1.000
_cell.length_b   1.000
_cell.length_c   1.000
_cell.angle_alpha   90.00
_cell.angle_beta   90.00
_cell.angle_gamma   90.00
#
_symmetry.space_group_name_H-M   'P 1'
#
loop_
_entity.id
_entity.type
_entity.pdbx_description
1 polymer ?
#
loop_
_entity_poly.entity_id
_entity_poly.type
_entity_poly.pdbx_seq_one_letter_code
_entity_poly.pdbx_strand_id
1 'polypeptide(L)'
;MAQDSAYPLISVIFPVYNVEKWVEESLASVCSQTYENLEIIVVNDGSTDGSAAICSRMAEADHRVRLFDQENMGLSGARNRGMNEASGEYLLFVDSDDVLCCEHVMLLYNCLVRHNVDIALTTMTDFAEHFDREMLQVGEEEVLSSTEAIEIMFYQGRFDSCAQSKLFKKGLWEGIEFPLSYLHEDLPTTYRAFQKTSSVAFFPSTSYGYRRNLNGINHSVTKEEKVKTLLLLDKMVDSFSAAQSDLADAAVCLRQSFAFHLLLNATEDSIGDDSRRRIQKTIVENRVRVIRDNRARTKTRIASAATFLGWSATAMLFRLAKRG
;
A
#
# COMPACT_ATOMS: atom_id res chain seq x y z
N MET A 1 23.75 29.70 -2.95
CA MET A 1 23.45 29.56 -4.37
C MET A 1 22.81 28.17 -4.49
N ALA A 2 21.51 28.10 -4.75
CA ALA A 2 20.86 26.81 -5.03
C ALA A 2 21.51 26.25 -6.29
N GLN A 3 22.12 25.08 -6.22
CA GLN A 3 22.47 24.32 -7.40
C GLN A 3 21.13 24.02 -8.12
N ASP A 4 20.98 24.52 -9.37
CA ASP A 4 19.97 24.02 -10.27
C ASP A 4 20.24 22.53 -10.47
N SER A 5 19.60 21.68 -9.67
CA SER A 5 19.71 20.25 -9.86
C SER A 5 18.98 19.95 -11.19
N ALA A 6 19.63 19.20 -12.08
CA ALA A 6 19.04 18.78 -13.35
C ALA A 6 17.77 17.93 -13.19
N TYR A 7 17.42 17.55 -11.99
CA TYR A 7 16.30 16.68 -11.62
C TYR A 7 15.27 17.43 -10.76
N PRO A 8 13.94 17.21 -10.97
CA PRO A 8 12.89 17.81 -10.14
C PRO A 8 12.96 17.32 -8.70
N LEU A 9 12.42 18.10 -7.77
CA LEU A 9 12.34 17.71 -6.36
C LEU A 9 11.32 16.59 -6.18
N ILE A 10 11.74 15.53 -5.46
CA ILE A 10 10.85 14.43 -5.03
C ILE A 10 10.69 14.52 -3.52
N SER A 11 9.45 14.53 -3.06
CA SER A 11 9.10 14.46 -1.62
C SER A 11 8.89 13.00 -1.23
N VAL A 12 9.74 12.50 -0.33
CA VAL A 12 9.58 11.18 0.28
C VAL A 12 8.76 11.33 1.56
N ILE A 13 7.57 10.73 1.60
CA ILE A 13 6.68 10.72 2.76
C ILE A 13 7.02 9.50 3.63
N PHE A 14 7.50 9.77 4.85
CA PHE A 14 8.07 8.77 5.74
C PHE A 14 7.37 8.81 7.11
N PRO A 15 6.25 8.07 7.28
CA PRO A 15 5.51 8.00 8.54
C PRO A 15 6.25 7.15 9.57
N VAL A 16 6.32 7.61 10.83
CA VAL A 16 7.03 6.95 11.92
C VAL A 16 6.12 6.79 13.13
N TYR A 17 5.99 5.57 13.64
CA TYR A 17 5.31 5.28 14.91
C TYR A 17 5.83 3.99 15.54
N ASN A 18 6.56 4.09 16.67
CA ASN A 18 7.07 2.97 17.48
C ASN A 18 7.82 1.91 16.65
N VAL A 19 8.85 2.35 15.93
CA VAL A 19 9.69 1.55 15.03
C VAL A 19 11.19 1.70 15.33
N GLU A 20 11.57 1.98 16.58
CA GLU A 20 12.95 2.25 16.99
C GLU A 20 13.97 1.22 16.52
N LYS A 21 13.50 -0.03 16.38
CA LYS A 21 14.34 -1.16 15.95
C LYS A 21 14.78 -1.04 14.49
N TRP A 22 14.00 -0.37 13.63
CA TRP A 22 14.19 -0.41 12.17
C TRP A 22 14.33 0.97 11.54
N VAL A 23 13.85 2.03 12.19
CA VAL A 23 13.76 3.38 11.61
C VAL A 23 15.11 3.92 11.17
N GLU A 24 16.21 3.61 11.87
CA GLU A 24 17.56 4.07 11.50
C GLU A 24 18.00 3.45 10.17
N GLU A 25 17.88 2.13 10.01
CA GLU A 25 18.20 1.41 8.78
C GLU A 25 17.31 1.89 7.61
N SER A 26 16.02 2.01 7.86
CA SER A 26 15.03 2.44 6.88
C SER A 26 15.33 3.86 6.37
N LEU A 27 15.44 4.84 7.28
CA LEU A 27 15.70 6.22 6.91
C LEU A 27 17.09 6.41 6.27
N ALA A 28 18.12 5.68 6.74
CA ALA A 28 19.43 5.66 6.10
C ALA A 28 19.36 5.13 4.65
N SER A 29 18.48 4.19 4.36
CA SER A 29 18.28 3.68 3.01
C SER A 29 17.69 4.75 2.07
N VAL A 30 16.85 5.64 2.58
CA VAL A 30 16.29 6.78 1.84
C VAL A 30 17.37 7.88 1.69
N CYS A 31 18.12 8.18 2.73
CA CYS A 31 19.21 9.18 2.67
C CYS A 31 20.32 8.79 1.68
N SER A 32 20.55 7.50 1.46
CA SER A 32 21.58 6.98 0.56
C SER A 32 21.16 6.81 -0.90
N GLN A 33 20.00 7.34 -1.31
CA GLN A 33 19.53 7.26 -2.69
C GLN A 33 20.47 8.01 -3.65
N THR A 34 20.71 7.43 -4.84
CA THR A 34 21.49 8.04 -5.92
C THR A 34 20.78 9.22 -6.58
N TYR A 35 19.47 9.35 -6.39
CA TYR A 35 18.71 10.53 -6.74
C TYR A 35 18.88 11.59 -5.65
N GLU A 36 19.61 12.68 -5.92
CA GLU A 36 20.07 13.63 -4.90
C GLU A 36 19.00 14.65 -4.50
N ASN A 37 18.15 15.10 -5.45
CA ASN A 37 17.18 16.16 -5.22
C ASN A 37 15.92 15.66 -4.49
N LEU A 38 16.09 15.29 -3.23
CA LEU A 38 15.04 14.79 -2.34
C LEU A 38 14.77 15.78 -1.21
N GLU A 39 13.51 15.86 -0.78
CA GLU A 39 13.14 16.21 0.58
C GLU A 39 12.51 14.99 1.24
N ILE A 40 12.92 14.68 2.47
CA ILE A 40 12.47 13.50 3.21
C ILE A 40 11.63 13.99 4.37
N ILE A 41 10.32 13.86 4.25
CA ILE A 41 9.33 14.36 5.20
C ILE A 41 9.02 13.25 6.20
N VAL A 42 9.73 13.28 7.32
CA VAL A 42 9.53 12.34 8.42
C VAL A 42 8.42 12.87 9.31
N VAL A 43 7.35 12.10 9.46
CA VAL A 43 6.23 12.45 10.36
C VAL A 43 6.21 11.48 11.53
N ASN A 44 6.68 11.94 12.69
CA ASN A 44 6.58 11.19 13.94
C ASN A 44 5.17 11.31 14.50
N ASP A 45 4.41 10.23 14.41
CA ASP A 45 3.00 10.15 14.79
C ASP A 45 2.81 9.80 16.28
N GLY A 46 3.51 10.55 17.16
CA GLY A 46 3.41 10.39 18.62
C GLY A 46 4.09 9.12 19.14
N SER A 47 5.27 8.76 18.62
CA SER A 47 6.03 7.60 19.11
C SER A 47 6.36 7.75 20.58
N THR A 48 6.30 6.63 21.32
CA THR A 48 6.59 6.51 22.75
C THR A 48 7.88 5.74 23.04
N ASP A 49 8.54 5.23 21.99
CA ASP A 49 9.85 4.54 22.03
C ASP A 49 10.98 5.48 21.57
N GLY A 50 12.16 4.94 21.26
CA GLY A 50 13.32 5.69 20.80
C GLY A 50 13.23 6.26 19.38
N SER A 51 12.15 6.02 18.63
CA SER A 51 12.02 6.41 17.22
C SER A 51 12.21 7.90 16.98
N ALA A 52 11.58 8.76 17.79
CA ALA A 52 11.68 10.22 17.66
C ALA A 52 13.12 10.72 17.84
N ALA A 53 13.85 10.20 18.82
CA ALA A 53 15.24 10.58 19.07
C ALA A 53 16.18 10.16 17.93
N ILE A 54 15.93 9.00 17.32
CA ILE A 54 16.68 8.53 16.15
C ILE A 54 16.40 9.44 14.95
N CYS A 55 15.15 9.77 14.67
CA CYS A 55 14.78 10.66 13.57
C CYS A 55 15.38 12.07 13.74
N SER A 56 15.37 12.61 14.96
CA SER A 56 15.98 13.93 15.26
C SER A 56 17.48 13.93 14.96
N ARG A 57 18.22 12.92 15.41
CA ARG A 57 19.64 12.76 15.13
C ARG A 57 19.92 12.68 13.62
N MET A 58 19.10 11.96 12.88
CA MET A 58 19.26 11.83 11.43
C MET A 58 18.91 13.13 10.69
N ALA A 59 17.94 13.89 11.15
CA ALA A 59 17.61 15.21 10.62
C ALA A 59 18.73 16.24 10.86
N GLU A 60 19.46 16.14 11.96
CA GLU A 60 20.66 16.96 12.22
C GLU A 60 21.82 16.59 11.26
N ALA A 61 21.92 15.34 10.84
CA ALA A 61 22.99 14.84 9.99
C ALA A 61 22.73 15.05 8.48
N ASP A 62 21.48 15.07 8.04
CA ASP A 62 21.10 15.25 6.62
C ASP A 62 20.04 16.34 6.49
N HIS A 63 20.39 17.48 5.91
CA HIS A 63 19.52 18.65 5.73
C HIS A 63 18.29 18.41 4.87
N ARG A 64 18.25 17.32 4.11
CA ARG A 64 17.10 16.90 3.31
C ARG A 64 15.98 16.30 4.18
N VAL A 65 16.32 15.85 5.40
CA VAL A 65 15.37 15.28 6.35
C VAL A 65 14.68 16.40 7.13
N ARG A 66 13.36 16.46 6.97
CA ARG A 66 12.48 17.41 7.66
C ARG A 66 11.59 16.63 8.62
N LEU A 67 11.82 16.80 9.93
CA LEU A 67 11.07 16.11 10.98
C LEU A 67 9.87 16.93 11.43
N PHE A 68 8.69 16.29 11.48
CA PHE A 68 7.44 16.85 12.00
C PHE A 68 6.88 15.92 13.08
N ASP A 69 6.62 16.48 14.26
CA ASP A 69 5.94 15.77 15.34
C ASP A 69 4.44 16.08 15.33
N GLN A 70 3.62 15.09 15.63
CA GLN A 70 2.18 15.24 15.84
C GLN A 70 1.67 14.27 16.91
N GLU A 71 0.47 14.55 17.44
CA GLU A 71 -0.27 13.55 18.22
C GLU A 71 -0.65 12.37 17.34
N ASN A 72 -0.74 11.17 17.90
CA ASN A 72 -1.03 9.97 17.14
C ASN A 72 -2.40 10.05 16.44
N MET A 73 -2.34 10.14 15.11
CA MET A 73 -3.50 10.14 14.22
C MET A 73 -3.56 8.88 13.32
N GLY A 74 -2.63 7.94 13.54
CA GLY A 74 -2.46 6.73 12.75
C GLY A 74 -1.76 6.98 11.41
N LEU A 75 -1.45 5.89 10.71
CA LEU A 75 -0.71 5.91 9.44
C LEU A 75 -1.33 6.87 8.40
N SER A 76 -2.66 6.89 8.29
CA SER A 76 -3.39 7.83 7.43
C SER A 76 -3.09 9.29 7.77
N GLY A 77 -3.13 9.63 9.06
CA GLY A 77 -2.85 10.99 9.53
C GLY A 77 -1.43 11.41 9.24
N ALA A 78 -0.46 10.53 9.48
CA ALA A 78 0.94 10.79 9.20
C ALA A 78 1.20 10.96 7.69
N ARG A 79 0.63 10.11 6.82
CA ARG A 79 0.74 10.26 5.37
C ARG A 79 0.10 11.54 4.86
N ASN A 80 -1.12 11.88 5.33
CA ASN A 80 -1.81 13.11 4.95
C ASN A 80 -1.00 14.34 5.38
N ARG A 81 -0.44 14.36 6.59
CA ARG A 81 0.46 15.42 7.05
C ARG A 81 1.67 15.53 6.14
N GLY A 82 2.34 14.42 5.83
CA GLY A 82 3.50 14.40 4.95
C GLY A 82 3.18 14.95 3.55
N MET A 83 2.04 14.58 2.96
CA MET A 83 1.59 15.13 1.68
C MET A 83 1.36 16.65 1.73
N ASN A 84 0.81 17.16 2.82
CA ASN A 84 0.57 18.59 3.02
C ASN A 84 1.87 19.40 3.16
N GLU A 85 2.92 18.83 3.75
CA GLU A 85 4.23 19.44 3.91
C GLU A 85 5.12 19.30 2.65
N ALA A 86 4.73 18.45 1.71
CA ALA A 86 5.48 18.16 0.50
C ALA A 86 5.51 19.36 -0.44
N SER A 87 6.71 19.72 -0.93
CA SER A 87 6.93 20.79 -1.91
C SER A 87 7.40 20.27 -3.28
N GLY A 88 7.80 18.99 -3.35
CA GLY A 88 8.29 18.36 -4.57
C GLY A 88 7.25 18.21 -5.67
N GLU A 89 7.71 18.03 -6.89
CA GLU A 89 6.87 17.75 -8.06
C GLU A 89 6.30 16.33 -8.00
N TYR A 90 7.01 15.42 -7.34
CA TYR A 90 6.63 14.01 -7.20
C TYR A 90 6.55 13.62 -5.74
N LEU A 91 5.70 12.60 -5.46
CA LEU A 91 5.55 11.97 -4.15
C LEU A 91 5.99 10.50 -4.20
N LEU A 92 6.76 10.08 -3.20
CA LEU A 92 7.12 8.70 -2.93
C LEU A 92 6.73 8.38 -1.49
N PHE A 93 6.06 7.27 -1.24
CA PHE A 93 5.74 6.80 0.12
C PHE A 93 6.68 5.66 0.50
N VAL A 94 7.26 5.74 1.69
CA VAL A 94 8.15 4.71 2.24
C VAL A 94 7.78 4.46 3.69
N ASP A 95 7.46 3.21 4.03
CA ASP A 95 7.17 2.85 5.42
C ASP A 95 8.47 2.71 6.22
N SER A 96 8.43 3.11 7.48
CA SER A 96 9.62 3.29 8.32
C SER A 96 10.25 2.00 8.88
N ASP A 97 9.72 0.84 8.49
CA ASP A 97 10.33 -0.47 8.74
C ASP A 97 10.83 -1.15 7.44
N ASP A 98 10.63 -0.53 6.27
CA ASP A 98 11.08 -1.02 4.96
C ASP A 98 12.47 -0.50 4.59
N VAL A 99 13.10 -1.10 3.57
CA VAL A 99 14.47 -0.76 3.14
C VAL A 99 14.55 -0.66 1.62
N LEU A 100 15.24 0.36 1.11
CA LEU A 100 15.43 0.60 -0.32
C LEU A 100 16.86 0.26 -0.78
N CYS A 101 17.01 -0.28 -2.03
CA CYS A 101 18.27 -0.19 -2.75
C CYS A 101 18.58 1.27 -3.09
N CYS A 102 19.86 1.63 -3.24
CA CYS A 102 20.26 3.02 -3.46
C CYS A 102 19.77 3.61 -4.80
N GLU A 103 19.43 2.79 -5.76
CA GLU A 103 18.91 3.20 -7.09
C GLU A 103 17.38 3.28 -7.17
N HIS A 104 16.64 2.94 -6.12
CA HIS A 104 15.17 2.78 -6.18
C HIS A 104 14.47 4.02 -6.74
N VAL A 105 14.78 5.20 -6.21
CA VAL A 105 14.15 6.46 -6.65
C VAL A 105 14.56 6.80 -8.09
N MET A 106 15.83 6.62 -8.44
CA MET A 106 16.34 6.88 -9.78
C MET A 106 15.70 5.95 -10.83
N LEU A 107 15.49 4.67 -10.51
CA LEU A 107 14.82 3.72 -11.38
C LEU A 107 13.37 4.13 -11.67
N LEU A 108 12.61 4.47 -10.64
CA LEU A 108 11.23 4.94 -10.79
C LEU A 108 11.16 6.23 -11.61
N TYR A 109 12.02 7.21 -11.31
CA TYR A 109 12.05 8.47 -12.04
C TYR A 109 12.41 8.27 -13.53
N ASN A 110 13.46 7.50 -13.82
CA ASN A 110 13.87 7.22 -15.19
C ASN A 110 12.78 6.49 -15.99
N CYS A 111 12.09 5.52 -15.38
CA CYS A 111 10.97 4.82 -15.98
C CYS A 111 9.82 5.80 -16.30
N LEU A 112 9.46 6.67 -15.35
CA LEU A 112 8.42 7.68 -15.51
C LEU A 112 8.72 8.64 -16.68
N VAL A 113 9.96 9.16 -16.74
CA VAL A 113 10.38 10.11 -17.80
C VAL A 113 10.46 9.41 -19.16
N ARG A 114 11.05 8.21 -19.22
CA ARG A 114 11.21 7.43 -20.47
C ARG A 114 9.88 7.17 -21.15
N HIS A 115 8.85 6.86 -20.37
CA HIS A 115 7.52 6.54 -20.88
C HIS A 115 6.56 7.72 -20.89
N ASN A 116 7.00 8.90 -20.42
CA ASN A 116 6.19 10.12 -20.33
C ASN A 116 4.84 9.86 -19.63
N VAL A 117 4.90 9.26 -18.44
CA VAL A 117 3.73 8.95 -17.61
C VAL A 117 3.78 9.71 -16.28
N ASP A 118 2.66 9.78 -15.57
CA ASP A 118 2.57 10.49 -14.28
C ASP A 118 2.74 9.54 -13.06
N ILE A 119 2.78 8.22 -13.29
CA ILE A 119 3.03 7.19 -12.27
C ILE A 119 4.01 6.16 -12.81
N ALA A 120 5.09 5.91 -12.08
CA ALA A 120 5.94 4.73 -12.26
C ALA A 120 5.86 3.85 -11.01
N LEU A 121 5.82 2.53 -11.20
CA LEU A 121 5.70 1.60 -10.09
C LEU A 121 6.50 0.32 -10.31
N THR A 122 6.87 -0.31 -9.19
CA THR A 122 7.64 -1.56 -9.20
C THR A 122 7.09 -2.56 -8.18
N THR A 123 7.65 -3.77 -8.16
CA THR A 123 7.33 -4.79 -7.16
C THR A 123 8.01 -4.50 -5.82
N MET A 124 7.55 -5.18 -4.78
CA MET A 124 8.20 -5.24 -3.47
C MET A 124 8.73 -6.66 -3.23
N THR A 125 9.87 -6.77 -2.56
CA THR A 125 10.50 -8.03 -2.18
C THR A 125 10.36 -8.24 -0.68
N ASP A 126 9.69 -9.30 -0.27
CA ASP A 126 9.55 -9.65 1.14
C ASP A 126 10.90 -10.08 1.74
N PHE A 127 11.23 -9.56 2.92
CA PHE A 127 12.36 -10.03 3.72
C PHE A 127 12.04 -10.03 5.22
N ALA A 128 12.81 -10.77 6.02
CA ALA A 128 12.60 -10.87 7.47
C ALA A 128 13.68 -10.14 8.27
N GLU A 129 14.93 -10.56 8.13
CA GLU A 129 16.04 -10.05 8.95
C GLU A 129 17.00 -9.17 8.16
N HIS A 130 17.40 -9.60 6.98
CA HIS A 130 18.38 -8.90 6.15
C HIS A 130 17.85 -8.70 4.73
N PHE A 131 17.98 -7.47 4.23
CA PHE A 131 17.70 -7.12 2.84
C PHE A 131 19.02 -6.80 2.13
N ASP A 132 19.33 -7.57 1.08
CA ASP A 132 20.53 -7.33 0.28
C ASP A 132 20.29 -6.15 -0.66
N ARG A 133 20.77 -4.98 -0.27
CA ARG A 133 20.62 -3.72 -1.01
C ARG A 133 21.47 -3.66 -2.29
N GLU A 134 22.44 -4.55 -2.43
CA GLU A 134 23.34 -4.60 -3.58
C GLU A 134 22.83 -5.58 -4.66
N MET A 135 21.97 -6.53 -4.28
CA MET A 135 21.39 -7.51 -5.22
C MET A 135 20.16 -6.89 -5.92
N LEU A 136 20.40 -5.91 -6.79
CA LEU A 136 19.36 -5.29 -7.60
C LEU A 136 19.10 -6.09 -8.87
N GLN A 137 17.85 -6.51 -9.05
CA GLN A 137 17.34 -7.07 -10.29
C GLN A 137 16.24 -6.17 -10.83
N VAL A 138 16.27 -5.88 -12.13
CA VAL A 138 15.29 -5.05 -12.82
C VAL A 138 14.81 -5.80 -14.06
N GLY A 139 13.52 -6.02 -14.17
CA GLY A 139 12.89 -6.65 -15.33
C GLY A 139 12.47 -5.64 -16.40
N GLU A 140 11.76 -6.13 -17.41
CA GLU A 140 11.30 -5.33 -18.52
C GLU A 140 10.22 -4.30 -18.09
N GLU A 141 10.31 -3.11 -18.66
CA GLU A 141 9.33 -2.04 -18.47
C GLU A 141 8.14 -2.23 -19.41
N GLU A 142 6.95 -1.96 -18.91
CA GLU A 142 5.73 -1.94 -19.71
C GLU A 142 4.87 -0.72 -19.36
N VAL A 143 4.10 -0.24 -20.34
CA VAL A 143 3.11 0.82 -20.13
C VAL A 143 1.72 0.19 -20.11
N LEU A 144 0.99 0.48 -19.06
CA LEU A 144 -0.38 0.02 -18.85
C LEU A 144 -1.32 1.23 -18.92
N SER A 145 -2.52 1.05 -19.44
CA SER A 145 -3.58 2.02 -19.22
C SER A 145 -3.93 2.11 -17.73
N SER A 146 -4.45 3.24 -17.30
CA SER A 146 -4.94 3.41 -15.92
C SER A 146 -5.95 2.33 -15.51
N THR A 147 -6.86 1.97 -16.42
CA THR A 147 -7.87 0.92 -16.18
C THR A 147 -7.22 -0.44 -15.97
N GLU A 148 -6.28 -0.85 -16.83
CA GLU A 148 -5.53 -2.11 -16.66
C GLU A 148 -4.75 -2.15 -15.34
N ALA A 149 -4.09 -1.04 -14.98
CA ALA A 149 -3.35 -0.96 -13.73
C ALA A 149 -4.26 -1.07 -12.50
N ILE A 150 -5.42 -0.40 -12.50
CA ILE A 150 -6.42 -0.53 -11.41
C ILE A 150 -6.99 -1.95 -11.37
N GLU A 151 -7.24 -2.56 -12.52
CA GLU A 151 -7.71 -3.93 -12.62
C GLU A 151 -6.72 -4.92 -11.98
N ILE A 152 -5.42 -4.80 -12.32
CA ILE A 152 -4.33 -5.59 -11.72
C ILE A 152 -4.30 -5.41 -10.20
N MET A 153 -4.39 -4.17 -9.69
CA MET A 153 -4.44 -3.89 -8.26
C MET A 153 -5.63 -4.57 -7.58
N PHE A 154 -6.83 -4.48 -8.15
CA PHE A 154 -8.04 -5.00 -7.55
C PHE A 154 -8.10 -6.54 -7.58
N TYR A 155 -7.56 -7.16 -8.61
CA TYR A 155 -7.35 -8.61 -8.62
C TYR A 155 -6.15 -9.06 -7.79
N GLN A 156 -5.37 -8.11 -7.21
CA GLN A 156 -4.15 -8.37 -6.44
C GLN A 156 -3.18 -9.23 -7.25
N GLY A 157 -2.88 -8.78 -8.45
CA GLY A 157 -2.01 -9.45 -9.42
C GLY A 157 -0.52 -9.20 -9.17
N ARG A 158 0.15 -8.55 -10.14
CA ARG A 158 1.60 -8.30 -10.10
C ARG A 158 2.01 -7.20 -9.12
N PHE A 159 1.10 -6.33 -8.77
CA PHE A 159 1.24 -5.29 -7.75
C PHE A 159 -0.11 -5.07 -7.07
N ASP A 160 -0.08 -4.42 -5.93
CA ASP A 160 -1.24 -4.18 -5.08
C ASP A 160 -1.58 -2.68 -4.92
N SER A 161 -2.58 -2.39 -4.07
CA SER A 161 -3.07 -1.04 -3.82
C SER A 161 -2.24 -0.25 -2.81
N CYS A 162 -1.13 -0.77 -2.29
CA CYS A 162 -0.30 -0.02 -1.34
C CYS A 162 0.26 1.27 -1.99
N ALA A 163 0.54 2.28 -1.20
CA ALA A 163 1.10 3.53 -1.71
C ALA A 163 2.61 3.42 -1.97
N GLN A 164 3.30 2.48 -1.32
CA GLN A 164 4.73 2.23 -1.42
C GLN A 164 5.12 1.70 -2.80
N SER A 165 6.41 1.69 -3.10
CA SER A 165 6.99 1.22 -4.38
C SER A 165 6.45 1.94 -5.64
N LYS A 166 5.90 3.15 -5.48
CA LYS A 166 5.29 3.95 -6.54
C LYS A 166 5.72 5.40 -6.45
N LEU A 167 6.16 5.96 -7.58
CA LEU A 167 6.44 7.39 -7.72
C LEU A 167 5.26 8.04 -8.43
N PHE A 168 4.66 9.03 -7.80
CA PHE A 168 3.49 9.74 -8.30
C PHE A 168 3.83 11.19 -8.61
N LYS A 169 3.33 11.73 -9.72
CA LYS A 169 3.24 13.17 -9.88
C LYS A 169 2.30 13.74 -8.81
N LYS A 170 2.77 14.74 -8.05
CA LYS A 170 2.06 15.26 -6.87
C LYS A 170 0.62 15.69 -7.16
N GLY A 171 0.37 16.32 -8.32
CA GLY A 171 -0.96 16.79 -8.72
C GLY A 171 -2.03 15.69 -8.76
N LEU A 172 -1.65 14.41 -8.91
CA LEU A 172 -2.59 13.30 -8.88
C LEU A 172 -3.25 13.12 -7.50
N TRP A 173 -2.61 13.62 -6.42
CA TRP A 173 -3.12 13.51 -5.05
C TRP A 173 -3.99 14.70 -4.62
N GLU A 174 -4.17 15.73 -5.45
CA GLU A 174 -5.06 16.84 -5.13
C GLU A 174 -6.48 16.37 -4.82
N GLY A 175 -7.01 16.72 -3.64
CA GLY A 175 -8.33 16.28 -3.17
C GLY A 175 -8.44 14.79 -2.86
N ILE A 176 -7.32 14.09 -2.72
CA ILE A 176 -7.26 12.70 -2.25
C ILE A 176 -6.55 12.70 -0.90
N GLU A 177 -7.21 12.15 0.12
CA GLU A 177 -6.67 11.93 1.44
C GLU A 177 -6.87 10.48 1.85
N PHE A 178 -5.94 9.95 2.64
CA PHE A 178 -6.12 8.66 3.31
C PHE A 178 -7.16 8.81 4.41
N PRO A 179 -8.16 7.93 4.50
CA PRO A 179 -9.23 8.03 5.48
C PRO A 179 -8.69 7.79 6.90
N LEU A 180 -8.96 8.72 7.83
CA LEU A 180 -8.50 8.63 9.21
C LEU A 180 -9.24 7.51 9.96
N SER A 181 -8.53 6.84 10.88
CA SER A 181 -9.08 5.76 11.73
C SER A 181 -9.54 4.51 10.97
N TYR A 182 -8.96 4.24 9.79
CA TYR A 182 -9.12 3.01 9.06
C TYR A 182 -7.80 2.28 8.91
N LEU A 183 -7.86 0.95 8.87
CA LEU A 183 -6.73 0.08 8.52
C LEU A 183 -6.89 -0.38 7.08
N HIS A 184 -5.77 -0.63 6.39
CA HIS A 184 -5.77 -0.86 4.94
C HIS A 184 -6.43 0.30 4.18
N GLU A 185 -6.07 1.51 4.59
CA GLU A 185 -6.55 2.79 4.05
C GLU A 185 -6.15 3.02 2.60
N ASP A 186 -5.13 2.32 2.15
CA ASP A 186 -4.61 2.29 0.78
C ASP A 186 -5.59 1.64 -0.20
N LEU A 187 -6.27 0.56 0.20
CA LEU A 187 -7.23 -0.15 -0.66
C LEU A 187 -8.30 0.75 -1.27
N PRO A 188 -8.99 1.61 -0.50
CA PRO A 188 -10.01 2.52 -1.03
C PRO A 188 -9.42 3.85 -1.53
N THR A 189 -8.11 4.07 -1.51
CA THR A 189 -7.52 5.39 -1.73
C THR A 189 -6.57 5.45 -2.93
N THR A 190 -5.55 4.58 -2.99
CA THR A 190 -4.47 4.69 -3.98
C THR A 190 -4.96 4.64 -5.41
N TYR A 191 -5.95 3.80 -5.74
CA TYR A 191 -6.51 3.70 -7.09
C TYR A 191 -7.07 5.04 -7.61
N ARG A 192 -7.47 5.95 -6.70
CA ARG A 192 -8.03 7.26 -7.07
C ARG A 192 -6.98 8.16 -7.75
N ALA A 193 -5.70 8.04 -7.35
CA ALA A 193 -4.60 8.71 -8.05
C ALA A 193 -4.41 8.13 -9.46
N PHE A 194 -4.54 6.80 -9.62
CA PHE A 194 -4.49 6.15 -10.93
C PHE A 194 -5.64 6.59 -11.86
N GLN A 195 -6.82 6.86 -11.33
CA GLN A 195 -7.96 7.35 -12.14
C GLN A 195 -7.72 8.75 -12.74
N LYS A 196 -6.72 9.50 -12.27
CA LYS A 196 -6.40 10.85 -12.75
C LYS A 196 -5.34 10.88 -13.85
N THR A 197 -4.80 9.75 -14.25
CA THR A 197 -3.88 9.63 -15.38
C THR A 197 -4.43 8.67 -16.44
N SER A 198 -3.92 8.74 -17.66
CA SER A 198 -4.32 7.82 -18.74
C SER A 198 -3.51 6.53 -18.73
N SER A 199 -2.26 6.59 -18.27
CA SER A 199 -1.32 5.47 -18.30
C SER A 199 -0.32 5.53 -17.17
N VAL A 200 0.29 4.39 -16.87
CA VAL A 200 1.33 4.20 -15.85
C VAL A 200 2.43 3.31 -16.43
N ALA A 201 3.65 3.42 -15.92
CA ALA A 201 4.74 2.52 -16.26
C ALA A 201 5.02 1.58 -15.11
N PHE A 202 5.14 0.29 -15.40
CA PHE A 202 5.46 -0.76 -14.43
C PHE A 202 6.70 -1.53 -14.87
N PHE A 203 7.54 -1.89 -13.90
CA PHE A 203 8.64 -2.84 -14.06
C PHE A 203 8.83 -3.67 -12.80
N PRO A 204 9.05 -4.98 -12.89
CA PRO A 204 9.40 -5.76 -11.71
C PRO A 204 10.83 -5.44 -11.28
N SER A 205 11.07 -5.22 -9.98
CA SER A 205 12.42 -5.09 -9.45
C SER A 205 12.51 -5.54 -7.99
N THR A 206 13.74 -5.81 -7.54
CA THR A 206 14.07 -6.09 -6.14
C THR A 206 14.50 -4.83 -5.38
N SER A 207 14.23 -3.64 -5.91
CA SER A 207 14.73 -2.37 -5.35
C SER A 207 14.02 -1.90 -4.08
N TYR A 208 12.82 -2.43 -3.78
CA TYR A 208 12.05 -2.13 -2.56
C TYR A 208 11.95 -3.39 -1.70
N GLY A 209 12.57 -3.38 -0.53
CA GLY A 209 12.48 -4.42 0.49
C GLY A 209 11.32 -4.15 1.46
N TYR A 210 10.31 -5.02 1.42
CA TYR A 210 9.19 -5.01 2.36
C TYR A 210 9.49 -5.91 3.56
N ARG A 211 9.61 -5.34 4.76
CA ARG A 211 9.93 -6.08 5.98
C ARG A 211 8.72 -6.81 6.55
N ARG A 212 8.83 -8.13 6.70
CA ARG A 212 7.82 -8.94 7.41
C ARG A 212 7.90 -8.71 8.91
N ASN A 213 7.28 -7.66 9.39
CA ASN A 213 7.22 -7.31 10.81
C ASN A 213 6.05 -8.03 11.48
N LEU A 214 6.33 -9.07 12.29
CA LEU A 214 5.30 -9.82 13.01
C LEU A 214 4.61 -9.00 14.13
N ASN A 215 5.22 -7.89 14.54
CA ASN A 215 4.68 -6.96 15.54
C ASN A 215 4.06 -5.70 14.90
N GLY A 216 4.01 -5.63 13.59
CA GLY A 216 3.45 -4.50 12.85
C GLY A 216 1.94 -4.33 13.04
N ILE A 217 1.41 -3.19 12.62
CA ILE A 217 -0.02 -2.82 12.73
C ILE A 217 -0.94 -3.93 12.22
N ASN A 218 -0.53 -4.64 11.17
CA ASN A 218 -1.31 -5.74 10.59
C ASN A 218 -1.54 -6.91 11.55
N HIS A 219 -0.71 -7.08 12.58
CA HIS A 219 -0.79 -8.16 13.56
C HIS A 219 -1.32 -7.72 14.92
N SER A 220 -1.16 -6.44 15.28
CA SER A 220 -1.44 -5.90 16.63
C SER A 220 -2.87 -5.39 16.82
N VAL A 221 -3.60 -5.12 15.74
CA VAL A 221 -4.91 -4.44 15.82
C VAL A 221 -6.07 -5.42 15.75
N THR A 222 -7.15 -5.12 16.47
CA THR A 222 -8.35 -5.95 16.50
C THR A 222 -8.97 -6.06 15.11
N LYS A 223 -9.54 -7.22 14.81
CA LYS A 223 -10.16 -7.44 13.49
C LYS A 223 -11.44 -6.63 13.31
N GLU A 224 -12.07 -6.19 14.40
CA GLU A 224 -13.24 -5.30 14.36
C GLU A 224 -12.89 -3.94 13.74
N GLU A 225 -11.71 -3.39 14.04
CA GLU A 225 -11.24 -2.16 13.39
C GLU A 225 -11.02 -2.34 11.89
N LYS A 226 -10.51 -3.52 11.49
CA LYS A 226 -10.36 -3.86 10.06
C LYS A 226 -11.71 -3.99 9.34
N VAL A 227 -12.78 -4.37 10.05
CA VAL A 227 -14.13 -4.47 9.48
C VAL A 227 -14.65 -3.11 9.00
N LYS A 228 -14.24 -2.01 9.64
CA LYS A 228 -14.61 -0.65 9.18
C LYS A 228 -14.20 -0.40 7.73
N THR A 229 -13.04 -0.90 7.31
CA THR A 229 -12.55 -0.75 5.94
C THR A 229 -13.49 -1.41 4.91
N LEU A 230 -14.20 -2.49 5.29
CA LEU A 230 -15.19 -3.09 4.41
C LEU A 230 -16.30 -2.10 4.00
N LEU A 231 -16.64 -1.13 4.88
CA LEU A 231 -17.62 -0.07 4.57
C LEU A 231 -17.14 0.85 3.44
N LEU A 232 -15.83 1.14 3.41
CA LEU A 232 -15.24 1.95 2.34
C LEU A 232 -15.18 1.17 1.03
N LEU A 233 -14.86 -0.12 1.11
CA LEU A 233 -14.88 -1.01 -0.05
C LEU A 233 -16.31 -1.23 -0.59
N ASP A 234 -17.34 -1.27 0.26
CA ASP A 234 -18.75 -1.29 -0.17
C ASP A 234 -19.05 -0.03 -1.00
N LYS A 235 -18.74 1.17 -0.48
CA LYS A 235 -18.93 2.43 -1.21
C LYS A 235 -18.17 2.47 -2.54
N MET A 236 -16.94 1.95 -2.56
CA MET A 236 -16.14 1.85 -3.77
C MET A 236 -16.82 0.96 -4.81
N VAL A 237 -17.28 -0.24 -4.42
CA VAL A 237 -17.99 -1.18 -5.30
C VAL A 237 -19.28 -0.55 -5.83
N ASP A 238 -20.05 0.13 -4.97
CA ASP A 238 -21.30 0.81 -5.35
C ASP A 238 -21.01 1.90 -6.40
N SER A 239 -19.94 2.69 -6.22
CA SER A 239 -19.52 3.73 -7.15
C SER A 239 -19.18 3.17 -8.54
N PHE A 240 -18.37 2.11 -8.61
CA PHE A 240 -18.00 1.47 -9.87
C PHE A 240 -19.23 0.79 -10.53
N SER A 241 -20.12 0.20 -9.74
CA SER A 241 -21.35 -0.44 -10.25
C SER A 241 -22.33 0.61 -10.79
N ALA A 242 -22.53 1.71 -10.11
CA ALA A 242 -23.39 2.81 -10.55
C ALA A 242 -22.89 3.48 -11.84
N ALA A 243 -21.56 3.58 -12.00
CA ALA A 243 -20.92 4.10 -13.20
C ALA A 243 -20.88 3.10 -14.37
N GLN A 244 -21.41 1.88 -14.19
CA GLN A 244 -21.31 0.78 -15.17
C GLN A 244 -19.86 0.57 -15.67
N SER A 245 -18.90 0.71 -14.74
CA SER A 245 -17.48 0.64 -15.03
C SER A 245 -17.01 -0.79 -15.30
N ASP A 246 -16.09 -0.96 -16.25
CA ASP A 246 -15.41 -2.24 -16.51
C ASP A 246 -14.66 -2.77 -15.27
N LEU A 247 -14.33 -1.87 -14.32
CA LEU A 247 -13.70 -2.21 -13.04
C LEU A 247 -14.67 -2.77 -11.98
N ALA A 248 -15.98 -2.78 -12.22
CA ALA A 248 -16.96 -3.20 -11.23
C ALA A 248 -16.78 -4.65 -10.75
N ASP A 249 -16.40 -5.59 -11.65
CA ASP A 249 -16.11 -6.98 -11.28
C ASP A 249 -14.83 -7.08 -10.46
N ALA A 250 -13.77 -6.37 -10.86
CA ALA A 250 -12.51 -6.34 -10.14
C ALA A 250 -12.66 -5.74 -8.73
N ALA A 251 -13.44 -4.65 -8.59
CA ALA A 251 -13.76 -4.05 -7.29
C ALA A 251 -14.53 -5.03 -6.37
N VAL A 252 -15.50 -5.77 -6.92
CA VAL A 252 -16.19 -6.84 -6.18
C VAL A 252 -15.22 -7.93 -5.76
N CYS A 253 -14.29 -8.34 -6.62
CA CYS A 253 -13.30 -9.36 -6.29
C CYS A 253 -12.33 -8.92 -5.19
N LEU A 254 -11.87 -7.65 -5.20
CA LEU A 254 -11.06 -7.08 -4.13
C LEU A 254 -11.79 -7.12 -2.79
N ARG A 255 -13.03 -6.58 -2.74
CA ARG A 255 -13.86 -6.59 -1.54
C ARG A 255 -14.12 -8.01 -1.03
N GLN A 256 -14.41 -8.95 -1.92
CA GLN A 256 -14.63 -10.35 -1.59
C GLN A 256 -13.38 -11.00 -0.98
N SER A 257 -12.20 -10.74 -1.58
CA SER A 257 -10.92 -11.22 -1.07
C SER A 257 -10.62 -10.67 0.33
N PHE A 258 -10.89 -9.39 0.56
CA PHE A 258 -10.74 -8.74 1.85
C PHE A 258 -11.74 -9.30 2.89
N ALA A 259 -13.00 -9.50 2.52
CA ALA A 259 -14.02 -10.10 3.37
C ALA A 259 -13.62 -11.52 3.82
N PHE A 260 -13.08 -12.35 2.93
CA PHE A 260 -12.54 -13.66 3.29
C PHE A 260 -11.32 -13.55 4.20
N HIS A 261 -10.42 -12.60 3.94
CA HIS A 261 -9.26 -12.36 4.81
C HIS A 261 -9.69 -12.06 6.25
N LEU A 262 -10.70 -11.21 6.42
CA LEU A 262 -11.26 -10.90 7.74
C LEU A 262 -11.87 -12.13 8.41
N LEU A 263 -12.76 -12.84 7.71
CA LEU A 263 -13.54 -13.94 8.28
C LEU A 263 -12.68 -15.17 8.62
N LEU A 264 -11.78 -15.56 7.71
CA LEU A 264 -11.05 -16.83 7.81
C LEU A 264 -9.77 -16.73 8.66
N ASN A 265 -9.28 -15.52 8.92
CA ASN A 265 -8.20 -15.28 9.88
C ASN A 265 -8.72 -14.88 11.26
N ALA A 266 -10.05 -14.76 11.44
CA ALA A 266 -10.66 -14.44 12.73
C ALA A 266 -10.59 -15.63 13.70
N THR A 267 -10.20 -15.35 14.95
CA THR A 267 -10.57 -16.20 16.09
C THR A 267 -12.03 -15.93 16.47
N GLU A 268 -12.68 -16.83 17.20
CA GLU A 268 -14.11 -16.68 17.52
C GLU A 268 -14.43 -15.35 18.22
N ASP A 269 -13.53 -14.85 19.06
CA ASP A 269 -13.74 -13.64 19.87
C ASP A 269 -13.22 -12.33 19.21
N SER A 270 -12.63 -12.38 18.01
CA SER A 270 -11.96 -11.22 17.41
C SER A 270 -12.84 -10.36 16.51
N ILE A 271 -14.06 -10.78 16.19
CA ILE A 271 -15.08 -10.10 15.40
C ILE A 271 -16.43 -10.36 16.01
N GLY A 272 -17.20 -9.30 16.32
CA GLY A 272 -18.56 -9.39 16.84
C GLY A 272 -19.52 -10.10 15.87
N ASP A 273 -20.60 -10.65 16.41
CA ASP A 273 -21.57 -11.42 15.61
C ASP A 273 -22.23 -10.63 14.50
N ASP A 274 -22.49 -9.32 14.71
CA ASP A 274 -23.07 -8.46 13.70
C ASP A 274 -22.11 -8.22 12.54
N SER A 275 -20.84 -7.94 12.85
CA SER A 275 -19.78 -7.80 11.86
C SER A 275 -19.58 -9.10 11.10
N ARG A 276 -19.59 -10.25 11.78
CA ARG A 276 -19.50 -11.58 11.16
C ARG A 276 -20.67 -11.82 10.20
N ARG A 277 -21.91 -11.56 10.61
CA ARG A 277 -23.09 -11.69 9.76
C ARG A 277 -23.02 -10.79 8.52
N ARG A 278 -22.55 -9.54 8.70
CA ARG A 278 -22.35 -8.59 7.61
C ARG A 278 -21.35 -9.12 6.58
N ILE A 279 -20.15 -9.56 7.04
CA ILE A 279 -19.11 -10.12 6.16
C ILE A 279 -19.64 -11.33 5.40
N GLN A 280 -20.32 -12.24 6.08
CA GLN A 280 -20.93 -13.43 5.48
C GLN A 280 -21.95 -13.06 4.41
N LYS A 281 -22.80 -12.06 4.68
CA LYS A 281 -23.80 -11.55 3.71
C LYS A 281 -23.09 -11.02 2.46
N THR A 282 -22.09 -10.15 2.61
CA THR A 282 -21.29 -9.62 1.50
C THR A 282 -20.71 -10.73 0.62
N ILE A 283 -20.18 -11.79 1.24
CA ILE A 283 -19.62 -12.93 0.53
C ILE A 283 -20.70 -13.69 -0.24
N VAL A 284 -21.82 -14.01 0.40
CA VAL A 284 -22.89 -14.81 -0.20
C VAL A 284 -23.54 -14.10 -1.40
N GLU A 285 -23.79 -12.80 -1.29
CA GLU A 285 -24.40 -11.98 -2.35
C GLU A 285 -23.56 -11.95 -3.63
N ASN A 286 -22.25 -12.00 -3.51
CA ASN A 286 -21.35 -11.85 -4.65
C ASN A 286 -20.63 -13.13 -5.09
N ARG A 287 -20.82 -14.25 -4.37
CA ARG A 287 -20.07 -15.49 -4.60
C ARG A 287 -20.15 -16.02 -6.03
N VAL A 288 -21.36 -15.99 -6.64
CA VAL A 288 -21.56 -16.49 -8.02
C VAL A 288 -20.83 -15.62 -9.04
N ARG A 289 -20.88 -14.29 -8.86
CA ARG A 289 -20.16 -13.32 -9.70
C ARG A 289 -18.65 -13.59 -9.66
N VAL A 290 -18.09 -13.73 -8.46
CA VAL A 290 -16.64 -14.01 -8.27
C VAL A 290 -16.23 -15.40 -8.79
N ILE A 291 -17.06 -16.43 -8.62
CA ILE A 291 -16.76 -17.78 -9.15
C ILE A 291 -16.67 -17.77 -10.67
N ARG A 292 -17.53 -17.02 -11.36
CA ARG A 292 -17.59 -16.92 -12.82
C ARG A 292 -16.48 -16.02 -13.39
N ASP A 293 -15.91 -15.14 -12.61
CA ASP A 293 -14.82 -14.28 -13.05
C ASP A 293 -13.50 -15.05 -13.06
N ASN A 294 -13.01 -15.38 -14.25
CA ASN A 294 -11.77 -16.14 -14.42
C ASN A 294 -10.49 -15.32 -14.09
N ARG A 295 -10.58 -13.99 -13.99
CA ARG A 295 -9.51 -13.08 -13.58
C ARG A 295 -9.36 -13.04 -12.06
N ALA A 296 -10.42 -13.38 -11.31
CA ALA A 296 -10.38 -13.43 -9.86
C ALA A 296 -9.40 -14.51 -9.36
N ARG A 297 -8.71 -14.22 -8.27
CA ARG A 297 -7.72 -15.14 -7.66
C ARG A 297 -8.34 -16.51 -7.42
N THR A 298 -7.65 -17.56 -7.82
CA THR A 298 -8.11 -18.95 -7.67
C THR A 298 -8.55 -19.26 -6.25
N LYS A 299 -7.78 -18.82 -5.25
CA LYS A 299 -8.14 -19.02 -3.82
C LYS A 299 -9.46 -18.34 -3.45
N THR A 300 -9.74 -17.13 -3.97
CA THR A 300 -10.99 -16.41 -3.69
C THR A 300 -12.17 -17.08 -4.38
N ARG A 301 -12.00 -17.59 -5.59
CA ARG A 301 -13.01 -18.37 -6.32
C ARG A 301 -13.35 -19.68 -5.61
N ILE A 302 -12.33 -20.43 -5.18
CA ILE A 302 -12.51 -21.69 -4.43
C ILE A 302 -13.21 -21.42 -3.08
N ALA A 303 -12.76 -20.40 -2.33
CA ALA A 303 -13.40 -20.02 -1.08
C ALA A 303 -14.87 -19.63 -1.29
N SER A 304 -15.18 -18.87 -2.37
CA SER A 304 -16.55 -18.50 -2.73
C SER A 304 -17.41 -19.74 -3.06
N ALA A 305 -16.87 -20.70 -3.78
CA ALA A 305 -17.55 -21.96 -4.08
C ALA A 305 -17.79 -22.81 -2.82
N ALA A 306 -16.81 -22.86 -1.92
CA ALA A 306 -16.92 -23.60 -0.66
C ALA A 306 -18.06 -23.11 0.25
N THR A 307 -18.48 -21.83 0.12
CA THR A 307 -19.61 -21.29 0.90
C THR A 307 -20.94 -21.98 0.62
N PHE A 308 -21.09 -22.68 -0.51
CA PHE A 308 -22.28 -23.52 -0.78
C PHE A 308 -22.35 -24.77 0.11
N LEU A 309 -21.20 -25.21 0.65
CA LEU A 309 -21.09 -26.34 1.59
C LEU A 309 -21.17 -25.88 3.06
N GLY A 310 -21.32 -24.57 3.29
CA GLY A 310 -21.36 -23.96 4.63
C GLY A 310 -20.03 -23.42 5.12
N TRP A 311 -20.08 -22.61 6.20
CA TRP A 311 -18.92 -21.86 6.70
C TRP A 311 -17.84 -22.74 7.32
N SER A 312 -18.23 -23.86 7.97
CA SER A 312 -17.26 -24.81 8.53
C SER A 312 -16.41 -25.46 7.45
N ALA A 313 -17.03 -25.88 6.35
CA ALA A 313 -16.31 -26.43 5.19
C ALA A 313 -15.39 -25.39 4.54
N THR A 314 -15.88 -24.15 4.40
CA THR A 314 -15.09 -23.03 3.86
C THR A 314 -13.83 -22.77 4.70
N ALA A 315 -13.97 -22.71 6.03
CA ALA A 315 -12.84 -22.50 6.94
C ALA A 315 -11.83 -23.66 6.90
N MET A 316 -12.32 -24.91 6.82
CA MET A 316 -11.47 -26.09 6.69
C MET A 316 -10.63 -26.07 5.40
N LEU A 317 -11.26 -25.83 4.25
CA LEU A 317 -10.59 -25.78 2.95
C LEU A 317 -9.57 -24.64 2.89
N PHE A 318 -9.87 -23.50 3.49
CA PHE A 318 -8.93 -22.36 3.55
C PHE A 318 -7.71 -22.68 4.41
N ARG A 319 -7.88 -23.36 5.55
CA ARG A 319 -6.77 -23.81 6.40
C ARG A 319 -5.86 -24.83 5.69
N LEU A 320 -6.44 -25.74 4.92
CA LEU A 320 -5.68 -26.69 4.11
C LEU A 320 -4.86 -25.98 3.02
N ALA A 321 -5.44 -25.00 2.33
CA ALA A 321 -4.76 -24.21 1.31
C ALA A 321 -3.65 -23.27 1.81
N LYS A 322 -3.54 -23.04 3.13
CA LYS A 322 -2.43 -22.29 3.76
C LYS A 322 -1.21 -23.15 4.10
N ARG A 323 -1.36 -24.48 4.10
CA ARG A 323 -0.32 -25.44 4.50
C ARG A 323 0.47 -26.04 3.33
N GLY A 324 0.02 -25.79 2.11
CA GLY A 324 0.70 -26.13 0.85
C GLY A 324 1.20 -24.86 0.14
#